data_402e1500c22b539ad2a7a05b69e98bef
#
_entry.id   402e1500c22b539ad2a7a05b69e98bef
#
_cell.length_a   1.000
_cell.length_b   1.000
_cell.length_c   1.000
_cell.angle_alpha   90.00
_cell.angle_beta   90.00
_cell.angle_gamma   90.00
#
_symmetry.space_group_name_H-M   'P 1'
#
loop_
_entity.id
_entity.type
_entity.pdbx_description
1 polymer ?
#
loop_
_entity_poly.entity_id
_entity_poly.type
_entity_poly.pdbx_seq_one_letter_code
_entity_poly.pdbx_strand_id
1 'polypeptide(L)'
;KTLRIRSYANARAEELSYQQTKRPTGIIFGFGVIIGILVGIVIVYQVLSTDVADHLSEYATFKAMGYRQQFFLGIVFEEALILAVLGFIPGFTVATALLAGMKKATTLPLAMTGEMAAMVFVGTLVACSLSGAIATRRLVAADPADLF
;
A
#
# COMPACT_ATOMS: atom_id res chain seq x y z
N LYS A 1 -26.89 -37.52 21.90
CA LYS A 1 -25.45 -37.13 21.66
C LYS A 1 -25.17 -37.16 20.18
N THR A 2 -25.47 -36.10 19.47
CA THR A 2 -25.12 -35.95 18.04
C THR A 2 -23.69 -35.48 17.91
N LEU A 3 -22.80 -36.39 17.55
CA LEU A 3 -21.44 -36.09 17.13
C LEU A 3 -21.50 -35.31 15.81
N ARG A 4 -21.36 -33.97 15.85
CA ARG A 4 -21.14 -33.19 14.66
C ARG A 4 -19.73 -33.49 14.13
N ILE A 5 -19.63 -34.23 13.05
CA ILE A 5 -18.40 -34.37 12.29
C ILE A 5 -18.15 -32.99 11.64
N ARG A 6 -17.35 -32.16 12.28
CA ARG A 6 -16.88 -30.90 11.71
C ARG A 6 -15.79 -31.22 10.69
N SER A 7 -15.98 -30.80 9.46
CA SER A 7 -14.93 -30.88 8.45
C SER A 7 -13.69 -30.12 8.93
N TYR A 8 -12.52 -30.72 8.79
CA TYR A 8 -11.24 -30.12 9.19
C TYR A 8 -11.02 -28.72 8.60
N ALA A 9 -11.56 -28.44 7.41
CA ALA A 9 -11.51 -27.15 6.76
C ALA A 9 -12.30 -26.07 7.53
N ASN A 10 -13.49 -26.40 8.06
CA ASN A 10 -14.34 -25.48 8.81
C ASN A 10 -13.79 -25.21 10.22
N ALA A 11 -13.22 -26.24 10.87
CA ALA A 11 -12.57 -26.07 12.17
C ALA A 11 -11.33 -25.15 12.06
N ARG A 12 -10.54 -25.30 11.00
CA ARG A 12 -9.37 -24.48 10.74
C ARG A 12 -9.72 -23.02 10.42
N ALA A 13 -10.78 -22.80 9.68
CA ALA A 13 -11.30 -21.46 9.39
C ALA A 13 -11.84 -20.76 10.64
N GLU A 14 -12.57 -21.50 11.50
CA GLU A 14 -13.06 -21.00 12.79
C GLU A 14 -11.91 -20.69 13.77
N GLU A 15 -10.88 -21.53 13.85
CA GLU A 15 -9.70 -21.28 14.68
C GLU A 15 -8.91 -20.05 14.22
N LEU A 16 -8.72 -19.88 12.91
CA LEU A 16 -8.02 -18.73 12.34
C LEU A 16 -8.81 -17.43 12.61
N SER A 17 -10.12 -17.43 12.42
CA SER A 17 -10.95 -16.27 12.70
C SER A 17 -11.00 -15.94 14.21
N TYR A 18 -10.99 -16.96 15.06
CA TYR A 18 -10.97 -16.78 16.52
C TYR A 18 -9.62 -16.21 17.00
N GLN A 19 -8.52 -16.66 16.41
CA GLN A 19 -7.17 -16.17 16.73
C GLN A 19 -6.95 -14.73 16.27
N GLN A 20 -7.52 -14.34 15.12
CA GLN A 20 -7.38 -12.98 14.58
C GLN A 20 -8.28 -11.96 15.28
N THR A 21 -9.50 -12.36 15.68
CA THR A 21 -10.51 -11.40 16.13
C THR A 21 -10.68 -11.35 17.66
N LYS A 22 -10.39 -12.45 18.38
CA LYS A 22 -10.68 -12.54 19.83
C LYS A 22 -9.44 -12.55 20.73
N ARG A 23 -8.23 -12.67 20.18
CA ARG A 23 -7.01 -12.53 20.99
C ARG A 23 -6.55 -11.08 21.02
N PRO A 24 -6.18 -10.54 22.20
CA PRO A 24 -5.65 -9.19 22.34
C PRO A 24 -4.45 -8.91 21.41
N THR A 25 -3.62 -9.92 21.17
CA THR A 25 -2.50 -9.88 20.23
C THR A 25 -2.92 -9.59 18.78
N GLY A 26 -3.99 -10.22 18.29
CA GLY A 26 -4.48 -9.96 16.92
C GLY A 26 -4.97 -8.53 16.73
N ILE A 27 -5.60 -7.96 17.74
CA ILE A 27 -6.08 -6.57 17.73
C ILE A 27 -4.89 -5.61 17.69
N ILE A 28 -3.87 -5.84 18.53
CA ILE A 28 -2.67 -4.99 18.59
C ILE A 28 -1.93 -5.00 17.25
N PHE A 29 -1.72 -6.19 16.67
CA PHE A 29 -1.09 -6.30 15.35
C PHE A 29 -1.94 -5.68 14.24
N GLY A 30 -3.26 -5.82 14.29
CA GLY A 30 -4.18 -5.18 13.36
C GLY A 30 -4.08 -3.65 13.40
N PHE A 31 -4.02 -3.06 14.58
CA PHE A 31 -3.77 -1.63 14.74
C PHE A 31 -2.41 -1.21 14.15
N GLY A 32 -1.36 -1.99 14.39
CA GLY A 32 -0.03 -1.73 13.82
C GLY A 32 -0.05 -1.71 12.29
N VAL A 33 -0.76 -2.66 11.67
CA VAL A 33 -0.93 -2.71 10.21
C VAL A 33 -1.68 -1.48 9.68
N ILE A 34 -2.78 -1.10 10.32
CA ILE A 34 -3.57 0.08 9.93
C ILE A 34 -2.72 1.35 10.02
N ILE A 35 -2.01 1.55 11.12
CA ILE A 35 -1.14 2.71 11.30
C ILE A 35 -0.02 2.69 10.25
N GLY A 36 0.60 1.54 10.00
CA GLY A 36 1.64 1.38 8.98
C GLY A 36 1.16 1.75 7.58
N ILE A 37 -0.05 1.32 7.20
CA ILE A 37 -0.67 1.68 5.92
C ILE A 37 -0.94 3.19 5.85
N LEU A 38 -1.52 3.79 6.89
CA LEU A 38 -1.79 5.22 6.93
C LEU A 38 -0.52 6.05 6.79
N VAL A 39 0.53 5.71 7.55
CA VAL A 39 1.84 6.38 7.45
C VAL A 39 2.43 6.20 6.05
N GLY A 40 2.37 5.00 5.48
CA GLY A 40 2.81 4.71 4.12
C GLY A 40 2.10 5.58 3.08
N ILE A 41 0.77 5.70 3.15
CA ILE A 41 -0.03 6.55 2.26
C ILE A 41 0.41 8.02 2.38
N VAL A 42 0.61 8.52 3.60
CA VAL A 42 1.03 9.92 3.84
C VAL A 42 2.42 10.17 3.26
N ILE A 43 3.37 9.26 3.45
CA ILE A 43 4.74 9.40 2.91
C ILE A 43 4.71 9.40 1.37
N VAL A 44 4.02 8.44 0.74
CA VAL A 44 3.90 8.38 -0.72
C VAL A 44 3.23 9.64 -1.26
N TYR A 45 2.15 10.10 -0.61
CA TYR A 45 1.49 11.35 -0.95
C TYR A 45 2.45 12.55 -0.87
N GLN A 46 3.28 12.63 0.17
CA GLN A 46 4.24 13.71 0.36
C GLN A 46 5.31 13.71 -0.74
N VAL A 47 5.86 12.53 -1.06
CA VAL A 47 6.87 12.39 -2.14
C VAL A 47 6.27 12.82 -3.48
N LEU A 48 5.14 12.26 -3.88
CA LEU A 48 4.48 12.61 -5.14
C LEU A 48 4.05 14.08 -5.19
N SER A 49 3.58 14.64 -4.07
CA SER A 49 3.19 16.05 -4.00
C SER A 49 4.37 16.99 -4.15
N THR A 50 5.55 16.61 -3.65
CA THR A 50 6.78 17.39 -3.79
C THR A 50 7.28 17.33 -5.24
N ASP A 51 7.34 16.14 -5.82
CA ASP A 51 7.77 15.94 -7.21
C ASP A 51 6.91 16.74 -8.19
N VAL A 52 5.59 16.66 -8.00
CA VAL A 52 4.64 17.45 -8.76
C VAL A 52 4.87 18.97 -8.59
N ALA A 53 5.19 19.44 -7.39
CA ALA A 53 5.45 20.85 -7.12
C ALA A 53 6.74 21.31 -7.80
N ASP A 54 7.79 20.49 -7.81
CA ASP A 54 9.07 20.80 -8.42
C ASP A 54 8.97 20.90 -9.96
N HIS A 55 8.07 20.13 -10.57
CA HIS A 55 7.82 20.14 -12.03
C HIS A 55 6.63 21.01 -12.46
N LEU A 56 6.09 21.84 -11.55
CA LEU A 56 4.88 22.63 -11.80
C LEU A 56 5.00 23.55 -13.02
N SER A 57 6.17 24.15 -13.26
CA SER A 57 6.43 25.04 -14.41
C SER A 57 6.39 24.30 -15.74
N GLU A 58 6.87 23.06 -15.78
CA GLU A 58 6.79 22.19 -16.95
C GLU A 58 5.35 21.79 -17.23
N TYR A 59 4.60 21.41 -16.20
CA TYR A 59 3.18 21.09 -16.32
C TYR A 59 2.35 22.30 -16.79
N ALA A 60 2.65 23.51 -16.32
CA ALA A 60 1.99 24.74 -16.77
C ALA A 60 2.24 25.00 -18.26
N THR A 61 3.46 24.77 -18.73
CA THR A 61 3.82 24.90 -20.16
C THR A 61 3.05 23.91 -21.03
N PHE A 62 2.97 22.65 -20.64
CA PHE A 62 2.19 21.63 -21.37
C PHE A 62 0.69 21.96 -21.37
N LYS A 63 0.17 22.46 -20.24
CA LYS A 63 -1.23 22.91 -20.16
C LYS A 63 -1.52 24.09 -21.10
N ALA A 64 -0.59 25.04 -21.22
CA ALA A 64 -0.68 26.15 -22.16
C ALA A 64 -0.66 25.70 -23.63
N MET A 65 0.04 24.59 -23.93
CA MET A 65 0.05 23.94 -25.27
C MET A 65 -1.23 23.14 -25.56
N GLY A 66 -2.19 23.08 -24.64
CA GLY A 66 -3.49 22.43 -24.84
C GLY A 66 -3.56 20.95 -24.45
N TYR A 67 -2.56 20.42 -23.72
CA TYR A 67 -2.62 19.05 -23.22
C TYR A 67 -3.74 18.89 -22.19
N ARG A 68 -4.50 17.78 -22.32
CA ARG A 68 -5.60 17.46 -21.41
C ARG A 68 -5.06 17.03 -20.05
N GLN A 69 -5.79 17.38 -19.00
CA GLN A 69 -5.49 17.00 -17.62
C GLN A 69 -5.30 15.50 -17.40
N GLN A 70 -5.95 14.65 -18.18
CA GLN A 70 -5.78 13.19 -18.16
C GLN A 70 -4.34 12.74 -18.47
N PHE A 71 -3.63 13.52 -19.24
CA PHE A 71 -2.21 13.24 -19.57
C PHE A 71 -1.34 13.33 -18.31
N PHE A 72 -1.53 14.38 -17.51
CA PHE A 72 -0.79 14.56 -16.24
C PHE A 72 -1.14 13.51 -15.20
N LEU A 73 -2.42 13.13 -15.11
CA LEU A 73 -2.85 12.02 -14.26
C LEU A 73 -2.17 10.72 -14.65
N GLY A 74 -1.96 10.48 -15.95
CA GLY A 74 -1.26 9.31 -16.46
C GLY A 74 0.20 9.27 -16.00
N ILE A 75 0.92 10.40 -16.06
CA ILE A 75 2.33 10.49 -15.65
C ILE A 75 2.47 10.20 -14.15
N VAL A 76 1.67 10.86 -13.31
CA VAL A 76 1.72 10.65 -11.85
C VAL A 76 1.31 9.22 -11.46
N PHE A 77 0.38 8.63 -12.22
CA PHE A 77 -0.01 7.23 -11.99
C PHE A 77 1.13 6.26 -12.35
N GLU A 78 1.84 6.50 -13.46
CA GLU A 78 3.00 5.72 -13.88
C GLU A 78 4.13 5.81 -12.85
N GLU A 79 4.40 7.01 -12.34
CA GLU A 79 5.35 7.25 -11.27
C GLU A 79 4.95 6.52 -9.98
N ALA A 80 3.68 6.59 -9.57
CA ALA A 80 3.17 5.87 -8.42
C ALA A 80 3.33 4.35 -8.57
N LEU A 81 3.16 3.83 -9.78
CA LEU A 81 3.37 2.42 -10.09
C LEU A 81 4.84 2.01 -9.95
N ILE A 82 5.74 2.82 -10.48
CA ILE A 82 7.20 2.59 -10.36
C ILE A 82 7.61 2.59 -8.89
N LEU A 83 7.17 3.58 -8.11
CA LEU A 83 7.42 3.66 -6.68
C LEU A 83 6.88 2.45 -5.92
N ALA A 84 5.69 1.97 -6.27
CA ALA A 84 5.09 0.79 -5.66
C ALA A 84 5.94 -0.47 -5.92
N VAL A 85 6.41 -0.68 -7.14
CA VAL A 85 7.25 -1.84 -7.50
C VAL A 85 8.61 -1.73 -6.84
N LEU A 86 9.28 -0.57 -6.92
CA LEU A 86 10.58 -0.34 -6.32
C LEU A 86 10.55 -0.44 -4.79
N GLY A 87 9.48 0.00 -4.15
CA GLY A 87 9.30 -0.11 -2.71
C GLY A 87 8.94 -1.52 -2.26
N PHE A 88 8.17 -2.26 -3.07
CA PHE A 88 7.77 -3.63 -2.75
C PHE A 88 8.96 -4.60 -2.71
N ILE A 89 9.92 -4.49 -3.63
CA ILE A 89 11.07 -5.41 -3.71
C ILE A 89 11.90 -5.40 -2.41
N PRO A 90 12.44 -4.25 -1.93
CA PRO A 90 13.19 -4.23 -0.69
C PRO A 90 12.29 -4.54 0.54
N GLY A 91 11.06 -4.06 0.56
CA GLY A 91 10.11 -4.37 1.63
C GLY A 91 9.83 -5.87 1.76
N PHE A 92 9.62 -6.56 0.64
CA PHE A 92 9.41 -8.00 0.61
C PHE A 92 10.66 -8.78 1.06
N THR A 93 11.86 -8.36 0.62
CA THR A 93 13.12 -9.02 1.02
C THR A 93 13.38 -8.87 2.51
N VAL A 94 13.17 -7.69 3.08
CA VAL A 94 13.31 -7.46 4.53
C VAL A 94 12.26 -8.27 5.31
N ALA A 95 11.01 -8.26 4.89
CA ALA A 95 9.95 -9.01 5.55
C ALA A 95 10.22 -10.53 5.56
N THR A 96 10.66 -11.10 4.43
CA THR A 96 11.01 -12.53 4.34
C THR A 96 12.23 -12.87 5.18
N ALA A 97 13.24 -12.00 5.24
CA ALA A 97 14.42 -12.18 6.08
C ALA A 97 14.06 -12.16 7.58
N LEU A 98 13.20 -11.23 8.01
CA LEU A 98 12.70 -11.16 9.37
C LEU A 98 11.90 -12.41 9.75
N LEU A 99 10.98 -12.86 8.88
CA LEU A 99 10.20 -14.08 9.11
C LEU A 99 11.09 -15.32 9.20
N ALA A 100 12.14 -15.41 8.36
CA ALA A 100 13.12 -16.51 8.42
C ALA A 100 13.91 -16.49 9.74
N GLY A 101 14.29 -15.31 10.23
CA GLY A 101 14.93 -15.14 11.53
C GLY A 101 14.03 -15.55 12.69
N MET A 102 12.78 -15.12 12.67
CA MET A 102 11.79 -15.49 13.69
C MET A 102 11.48 -16.98 13.68
N LYS A 103 11.41 -17.63 12.51
CA LYS A 103 11.24 -19.08 12.37
C LYS A 103 12.36 -19.85 13.06
N LYS A 104 13.61 -19.38 12.95
CA LYS A 104 14.75 -19.99 13.62
C LYS A 104 14.73 -19.81 15.15
N ALA A 105 14.25 -18.66 15.61
CA ALA A 105 14.23 -18.30 17.03
C ALA A 105 13.04 -18.92 17.79
N THR A 106 11.87 -19.11 17.13
CA THR A 106 10.62 -19.48 17.82
C THR A 106 10.11 -20.87 17.48
N THR A 107 10.75 -21.62 16.59
CA THR A 107 10.30 -22.95 16.08
C THR A 107 8.87 -22.96 15.51
N LEU A 108 8.25 -21.80 15.36
CA LEU A 108 6.93 -21.64 14.76
C LEU A 108 7.02 -21.75 13.23
N PRO A 109 6.10 -22.45 12.55
CA PRO A 109 6.08 -22.55 11.09
C PRO A 109 5.58 -21.23 10.46
N LEU A 110 6.35 -20.16 10.65
CA LEU A 110 6.09 -18.87 10.01
C LEU A 110 6.61 -18.94 8.58
N ALA A 111 5.72 -18.87 7.61
CA ALA A 111 6.07 -18.81 6.19
C ALA A 111 5.22 -17.72 5.52
N MET A 112 5.87 -16.92 4.68
CA MET A 112 5.16 -15.98 3.81
C MET A 112 4.54 -16.80 2.67
N THR A 113 3.22 -16.83 2.63
CA THR A 113 2.46 -17.47 1.55
C THR A 113 2.44 -16.54 0.33
N GLY A 114 2.46 -17.09 -0.88
CA GLY A 114 2.36 -16.31 -2.11
C GLY A 114 1.06 -15.46 -2.17
N GLU A 115 -0.01 -15.96 -1.57
CA GLU A 115 -1.27 -15.23 -1.42
C GLU A 115 -1.12 -13.96 -0.55
N MET A 116 -0.42 -14.06 0.58
CA MET A 116 -0.12 -12.89 1.42
C MET A 116 0.75 -11.87 0.69
N ALA A 117 1.77 -12.34 -0.04
CA ALA A 117 2.63 -11.47 -0.83
C ALA A 117 1.84 -10.74 -1.92
N ALA A 118 0.96 -11.45 -2.63
CA ALA A 118 0.09 -10.86 -3.64
C ALA A 118 -0.89 -9.84 -3.05
N MET A 119 -1.50 -10.14 -1.90
CA MET A 119 -2.41 -9.23 -1.21
C MET A 119 -1.72 -7.94 -0.78
N VAL A 120 -0.50 -8.03 -0.23
CA VAL A 120 0.31 -6.88 0.15
C VAL A 120 0.70 -6.07 -1.09
N PHE A 121 1.11 -6.73 -2.17
CA PHE A 121 1.46 -6.06 -3.42
C PHE A 121 0.29 -5.27 -4.00
N VAL A 122 -0.89 -5.89 -4.11
CA VAL A 122 -2.10 -5.22 -4.58
C VAL A 122 -2.49 -4.06 -3.66
N GLY A 123 -2.41 -4.26 -2.34
CA GLY A 123 -2.65 -3.20 -1.36
C GLY A 123 -1.70 -2.02 -1.52
N THR A 124 -0.42 -2.27 -1.78
CA THR A 124 0.58 -1.23 -2.05
C THR A 124 0.27 -0.48 -3.34
N LEU A 125 -0.09 -1.19 -4.42
CA LEU A 125 -0.49 -0.56 -5.69
C LEU A 125 -1.70 0.36 -5.49
N VAL A 126 -2.72 -0.10 -4.79
CA VAL A 126 -3.92 0.70 -4.50
C VAL A 126 -3.58 1.94 -3.66
N ALA A 127 -2.77 1.78 -2.61
CA ALA A 127 -2.36 2.88 -1.75
C ALA A 127 -1.55 3.94 -2.53
N CYS A 128 -0.58 3.52 -3.36
CA CYS A 128 0.21 4.42 -4.19
C CYS A 128 -0.66 5.14 -5.24
N SER A 129 -1.58 4.42 -5.88
CA SER A 129 -2.49 4.99 -6.88
C SER A 129 -3.43 6.03 -6.28
N LEU A 130 -3.98 5.76 -5.08
CA LEU A 130 -4.82 6.71 -4.35
C LEU A 130 -4.03 7.95 -3.93
N SER A 131 -2.81 7.78 -3.44
CA SER A 131 -1.92 8.87 -3.05
C SER A 131 -1.58 9.76 -4.24
N GLY A 132 -1.25 9.17 -5.39
CA GLY A 132 -0.99 9.88 -6.64
C GLY A 132 -2.22 10.66 -7.14
N ALA A 133 -3.40 10.05 -7.10
CA ALA A 133 -4.64 10.72 -7.49
C ALA A 133 -4.98 11.92 -6.59
N ILE A 134 -4.70 11.83 -5.28
CA ILE A 134 -4.91 12.94 -4.34
C ILE A 134 -3.87 14.04 -4.56
N ALA A 135 -2.59 13.68 -4.78
CA ALA A 135 -1.52 14.63 -5.05
C ALA A 135 -1.82 15.45 -6.31
N THR A 136 -2.30 14.80 -7.37
CA THR A 136 -2.63 15.46 -8.65
C THR A 136 -3.83 16.40 -8.53
N ARG A 137 -4.78 16.14 -7.62
CA ARG A 137 -5.92 17.06 -7.39
C ARG A 137 -5.47 18.44 -6.91
N ARG A 138 -4.38 18.54 -6.17
CA ARG A 138 -3.80 19.82 -5.75
C ARG A 138 -3.22 20.62 -6.92
N LEU A 139 -2.64 19.94 -7.91
CA LEU A 139 -2.18 20.55 -9.16
C LEU A 139 -3.29 21.25 -9.93
N VAL A 140 -4.46 20.63 -9.94
CA VAL A 140 -5.64 21.16 -10.65
C VAL A 140 -6.20 22.39 -9.97
N ALA A 141 -6.11 22.46 -8.65
CA ALA A 141 -6.61 23.57 -7.83
C ALA A 141 -5.61 24.75 -7.77
N ALA A 142 -4.36 24.55 -8.16
CA ALA A 142 -3.39 25.65 -8.29
C ALA A 142 -3.69 26.43 -9.57
N ASP A 143 -4.21 27.65 -9.42
CA ASP A 143 -4.52 28.54 -10.52
C ASP A 143 -3.20 28.99 -11.18
N PRO A 144 -3.02 28.87 -12.51
CA PRO A 144 -1.82 29.34 -13.20
C PRO A 144 -1.56 30.85 -13.00
N ALA A 145 -2.60 31.60 -12.59
CA ALA A 145 -2.51 33.03 -12.35
C ALA A 145 -1.69 33.39 -11.08
N ASP A 146 -1.53 32.49 -10.14
CA ASP A 146 -0.76 32.72 -8.90
C ASP A 146 0.77 32.49 -9.10
N LEU A 147 1.19 32.05 -10.29
CA LEU A 147 2.59 31.77 -10.63
C LEU A 147 3.27 32.86 -11.47
N PHE A 148 2.55 33.91 -11.83
CA PHE A 148 3.03 35.12 -12.53
C PHE A 148 2.67 36.37 -11.69
#